data_39202ba25eea6445e73db911880bd96e
#
_entry.id   39202ba25eea6445e73db911880bd96e
#
_cell.length_a   1.000
_cell.length_b   1.000
_cell.length_c   1.000
_cell.angle_alpha   90.00
_cell.angle_beta   90.00
_cell.angle_gamma   90.00
#
_symmetry.space_group_name_H-M   'P 1'
#
loop_
_entity.id
_entity.type
_entity.pdbx_description
1 polymer ?
#
loop_
_entity_poly.entity_id
_entity_poly.type
_entity_poly.pdbx_seq_one_letter_code
_entity_poly.pdbx_strand_id
1 'polypeptide(L)'
;LMYNQAVCYRDKTDKGWQEISTIKGMSNFFTCMDLDKQGNAWVGSSWSGLRKIENSTHRIETMPGLKLGDGSVLSNDIQCIFADNNGGIWVGTLWQGICYYNPSMYKFKLIQTVQNKTMITNESVRCLLEDEDGTILIGTTAYGLMRYSPSTGEVSRAFKDILSGDLCLTLYRDSKKRLWVGTYLNGFCCIDGKNVRYYNKQLVN
;
A
#
# COMPACT_ATOMS: atom_id res chain seq x y z
N LEU A 1 -8.52 -5.93 -12.14
CA LEU A 1 -7.55 -7.03 -12.15
C LEU A 1 -6.30 -6.61 -12.90
N MET A 2 -5.14 -6.88 -12.31
CA MET A 2 -3.85 -6.71 -13.00
C MET A 2 -3.36 -8.06 -13.50
N TYR A 3 -2.98 -8.14 -14.78
CA TYR A 3 -2.48 -9.36 -15.39
C TYR A 3 -1.51 -9.01 -16.54
N ASN A 4 -0.36 -9.67 -16.60
CA ASN A 4 0.62 -9.53 -17.68
C ASN A 4 0.92 -8.06 -18.12
N GLN A 5 1.13 -7.17 -17.16
CA GLN A 5 1.39 -5.75 -17.40
C GLN A 5 0.18 -4.95 -17.94
N ALA A 6 -1.02 -5.50 -17.85
CA ALA A 6 -2.26 -4.82 -18.21
C ALA A 6 -3.18 -4.67 -16.99
N VAL A 7 -3.99 -3.64 -17.02
CA VAL A 7 -5.13 -3.48 -16.10
C VAL A 7 -6.37 -3.87 -16.86
N CYS A 8 -7.11 -4.82 -16.30
CA CYS A 8 -8.36 -5.31 -16.88
C CYS A 8 -9.53 -4.97 -15.98
N TYR A 9 -10.66 -4.64 -16.56
CA TYR A 9 -11.92 -4.43 -15.86
C TYR A 9 -13.02 -5.31 -16.42
N ARG A 10 -14.07 -5.48 -15.67
CA ARG A 10 -15.29 -6.16 -16.10
C ARG A 10 -16.49 -5.51 -15.43
N ASP A 11 -17.42 -5.02 -16.23
CA ASP A 11 -18.71 -4.56 -15.74
C ASP A 11 -19.59 -5.72 -15.24
N LYS A 12 -20.47 -5.45 -14.30
CA LYS A 12 -21.36 -6.47 -13.70
C LYS A 12 -22.24 -7.18 -14.75
N THR A 13 -22.50 -6.50 -15.86
CA THR A 13 -23.37 -6.99 -16.96
C THR A 13 -22.57 -7.70 -18.05
N ASP A 14 -21.25 -7.55 -18.07
CA ASP A 14 -20.38 -8.08 -19.13
C ASP A 14 -19.89 -9.50 -18.78
N LYS A 15 -19.87 -10.38 -19.78
CA LYS A 15 -19.36 -11.76 -19.61
C LYS A 15 -17.85 -11.87 -19.80
N GLY A 16 -17.17 -10.83 -20.26
CA GLY A 16 -15.74 -10.82 -20.57
C GLY A 16 -14.96 -9.76 -19.81
N TRP A 17 -13.66 -9.99 -19.71
CA TRP A 17 -12.72 -8.98 -19.24
C TRP A 17 -12.31 -8.07 -20.40
N GLN A 18 -12.29 -6.77 -20.14
CA GLN A 18 -11.80 -5.77 -21.08
C GLN A 18 -10.48 -5.22 -20.58
N GLU A 19 -9.50 -5.14 -21.46
CA GLU A 19 -8.21 -4.57 -21.15
C GLU A 19 -8.24 -3.05 -21.31
N ILE A 20 -7.80 -2.34 -20.29
CA ILE A 20 -7.47 -0.93 -20.41
C ILE A 20 -6.09 -0.86 -21.02
N SER A 21 -6.03 -0.79 -22.34
CA SER A 21 -4.78 -0.72 -23.09
C SER A 21 -4.07 0.58 -22.78
N THR A 22 -2.98 0.48 -22.04
CA THR A 22 -2.31 1.61 -21.52
C THR A 22 -0.93 1.71 -21.97
N ILE A 23 -0.41 2.10 -22.88
CA ILE A 23 0.99 2.48 -23.08
C ILE A 23 1.75 1.41 -23.87
N LYS A 24 1.56 1.47 -25.17
CA LYS A 24 2.52 0.89 -26.11
C LYS A 24 3.91 1.44 -25.82
N GLY A 25 4.82 0.58 -25.46
CA GLY A 25 6.26 0.87 -25.45
C GLY A 25 6.96 1.00 -24.11
N MET A 26 6.30 0.80 -22.98
CA MET A 26 6.97 0.75 -21.67
C MET A 26 6.78 -0.63 -21.02
N SER A 27 7.86 -1.19 -20.48
CA SER A 27 7.80 -2.35 -19.57
C SER A 27 7.18 -1.89 -18.26
N ASN A 28 5.84 -1.91 -18.21
CA ASN A 28 5.10 -1.52 -17.02
C ASN A 28 4.98 -2.73 -16.09
N PHE A 29 5.85 -2.84 -15.12
CA PHE A 29 5.66 -3.76 -14.02
C PHE A 29 4.69 -3.11 -13.03
N PHE A 30 3.40 -3.40 -13.17
CA PHE A 30 2.41 -3.03 -12.18
C PHE A 30 2.65 -3.83 -10.89
N THR A 31 2.74 -3.11 -9.79
CA THR A 31 3.06 -3.69 -8.48
C THR A 31 1.84 -3.81 -7.59
N CYS A 32 0.92 -2.84 -7.70
CA CYS A 32 -0.24 -2.75 -6.81
C CYS A 32 -1.38 -1.96 -7.45
N MET A 33 -2.57 -2.17 -6.91
CA MET A 33 -3.77 -1.43 -7.30
C MET A 33 -4.76 -1.41 -6.12
N ASP A 34 -5.44 -0.28 -5.95
CA ASP A 34 -6.60 -0.17 -5.07
C ASP A 34 -7.67 0.75 -5.68
N LEU A 35 -8.90 0.67 -5.16
CA LEU A 35 -10.04 1.44 -5.63
C LEU A 35 -10.41 2.50 -4.60
N ASP A 36 -10.56 3.75 -5.06
CA ASP A 36 -11.12 4.79 -4.21
C ASP A 36 -12.66 4.67 -4.07
N LYS A 37 -13.24 5.48 -3.20
CA LYS A 37 -14.70 5.48 -2.95
C LYS A 37 -15.56 5.80 -4.17
N GLN A 38 -15.01 6.46 -5.16
CA GLN A 38 -15.65 6.76 -6.43
C GLN A 38 -15.51 5.60 -7.43
N GLY A 39 -14.79 4.56 -7.05
CA GLY A 39 -14.51 3.39 -7.89
C GLY A 39 -13.39 3.65 -8.91
N ASN A 40 -12.66 4.76 -8.82
CA ASN A 40 -11.48 4.96 -9.64
C ASN A 40 -10.36 4.03 -9.21
N ALA A 41 -9.64 3.44 -10.15
CA ALA A 41 -8.51 2.60 -9.84
C ALA A 41 -7.21 3.42 -9.76
N TRP A 42 -6.50 3.25 -8.65
CA TRP A 42 -5.17 3.78 -8.45
C TRP A 42 -4.16 2.66 -8.67
N VAL A 43 -3.25 2.85 -9.60
CA VAL A 43 -2.32 1.81 -10.05
C VAL A 43 -0.89 2.28 -9.88
N GLY A 44 -0.13 1.49 -9.14
CA GLY A 44 1.30 1.68 -8.94
C GLY A 44 2.13 0.79 -9.83
N SER A 45 3.29 1.26 -10.21
CA SER A 45 4.25 0.49 -11.00
C SER A 45 5.67 0.73 -10.53
N SER A 46 6.53 -0.26 -10.72
CA SER A 46 7.97 0.00 -10.73
C SER A 46 8.30 0.76 -12.01
N TRP A 47 9.06 1.85 -11.91
CA TRP A 47 9.61 2.68 -13.00
C TRP A 47 8.65 3.70 -13.64
N SER A 48 7.33 3.51 -13.56
CA SER A 48 6.37 4.40 -14.26
C SER A 48 5.47 5.19 -13.31
N GLY A 49 5.66 5.06 -12.01
CA GLY A 49 4.99 5.85 -10.99
C GLY A 49 3.53 5.49 -10.77
N LEU A 50 2.77 6.49 -10.34
CA LEU A 50 1.38 6.40 -9.95
C LEU A 50 0.46 6.85 -11.10
N ARG A 51 -0.64 6.10 -11.29
CA ARG A 51 -1.70 6.42 -12.24
C ARG A 51 -3.06 6.31 -11.60
N LYS A 52 -3.98 7.14 -12.05
CA LYS A 52 -5.40 7.06 -11.75
C LYS A 52 -6.16 6.67 -13.02
N ILE A 53 -7.04 5.72 -12.91
CA ILE A 53 -7.96 5.30 -13.98
C ILE A 53 -9.37 5.67 -13.53
N GLU A 54 -10.00 6.55 -14.25
CA GLU A 54 -11.36 7.02 -13.97
C GLU A 54 -12.38 5.91 -14.21
N ASN A 55 -13.23 5.63 -13.24
CA ASN A 55 -14.22 4.54 -13.32
C ASN A 55 -15.24 4.73 -14.47
N SER A 56 -15.69 5.97 -14.69
CA SER A 56 -16.75 6.26 -15.66
C SER A 56 -16.28 6.31 -17.10
N THR A 57 -15.06 6.76 -17.33
CA THR A 57 -14.53 7.03 -18.67
C THR A 57 -13.39 6.10 -19.06
N HIS A 58 -12.86 5.36 -18.11
CA HIS A 58 -11.63 4.57 -18.21
C HIS A 58 -10.40 5.39 -18.65
N ARG A 59 -10.50 6.72 -18.53
CA ARG A 59 -9.39 7.62 -18.84
C ARG A 59 -8.28 7.43 -17.82
N ILE A 60 -7.07 7.35 -18.36
CA ILE A 60 -5.87 7.23 -17.55
C ILE A 60 -5.26 8.60 -17.35
N GLU A 61 -5.09 8.96 -16.10
CA GLU A 61 -4.32 10.11 -15.69
C GLU A 61 -2.99 9.64 -15.12
N THR A 62 -1.91 9.98 -15.80
CA THR A 62 -0.56 9.74 -15.30
C THR A 62 -0.20 10.92 -14.39
N MET A 63 0.38 10.61 -13.26
CA MET A 63 0.80 11.62 -12.27
C MET A 63 2.34 11.76 -12.24
N PRO A 64 2.99 12.23 -13.33
CA PRO A 64 4.42 12.39 -13.37
C PRO A 64 4.84 13.59 -12.52
N GLY A 65 5.91 13.43 -11.77
CA GLY A 65 6.54 14.55 -11.07
C GLY A 65 5.67 15.19 -9.99
N LEU A 66 4.82 14.39 -9.31
CA LEU A 66 4.09 14.87 -8.14
C LEU A 66 5.07 15.42 -7.11
N LYS A 67 4.96 16.72 -6.84
CA LYS A 67 5.75 17.37 -5.80
C LYS A 67 5.19 17.02 -4.44
N LEU A 68 6.04 16.53 -3.58
CA LEU A 68 5.77 16.30 -2.17
C LEU A 68 5.77 17.63 -1.39
N GLY A 69 5.28 17.60 -0.15
CA GLY A 69 5.19 18.79 0.68
C GLY A 69 6.54 19.44 1.00
N ASP A 70 7.64 18.69 0.90
CA ASP A 70 9.02 19.14 1.07
C ASP A 70 9.67 19.64 -0.24
N GLY A 71 8.92 19.61 -1.34
CA GLY A 71 9.40 20.00 -2.67
C GLY A 71 10.07 18.89 -3.48
N SER A 72 10.33 17.74 -2.89
CA SER A 72 10.82 16.57 -3.62
C SER A 72 9.76 16.00 -4.56
N VAL A 73 10.17 15.13 -5.48
CA VAL A 73 9.27 14.45 -6.43
C VAL A 73 8.98 13.04 -5.94
N LEU A 74 7.71 12.61 -6.03
CA LEU A 74 7.32 11.24 -5.71
C LEU A 74 8.12 10.25 -6.57
N SER A 75 8.67 9.22 -5.93
CA SER A 75 9.36 8.13 -6.61
C SER A 75 8.48 7.45 -7.65
N ASN A 76 9.08 7.03 -8.75
CA ASN A 76 8.42 6.22 -9.76
C ASN A 76 8.30 4.73 -9.37
N ASP A 77 8.95 4.33 -8.26
CA ASP A 77 8.91 2.96 -7.76
C ASP A 77 7.85 2.82 -6.67
N ILE A 78 6.61 2.55 -7.08
CA ILE A 78 5.48 2.34 -6.19
C ILE A 78 5.38 0.85 -5.85
N GLN A 79 5.30 0.54 -4.56
CA GLN A 79 5.25 -0.84 -4.06
C GLN A 79 3.86 -1.25 -3.57
N CYS A 80 3.13 -0.33 -2.98
CA CYS A 80 1.76 -0.58 -2.53
C CYS A 80 0.93 0.71 -2.55
N ILE A 81 -0.37 0.53 -2.67
CA ILE A 81 -1.37 1.60 -2.60
C ILE A 81 -2.48 1.13 -1.66
N PHE A 82 -3.05 2.06 -0.93
CA PHE A 82 -4.23 1.84 -0.12
C PHE A 82 -5.13 3.09 -0.15
N ALA A 83 -6.39 2.90 -0.53
CA ALA A 83 -7.42 3.94 -0.53
C ALA A 83 -8.21 3.86 0.78
N ASP A 84 -8.08 4.87 1.62
CA ASP A 84 -8.71 4.89 2.93
C ASP A 84 -10.20 5.25 2.91
N ASN A 85 -10.86 5.04 4.04
CA ASN A 85 -12.28 5.34 4.21
C ASN A 85 -12.61 6.85 4.23
N ASN A 86 -11.61 7.73 4.24
CA ASN A 86 -11.79 9.18 4.21
C ASN A 86 -11.52 9.77 2.82
N GLY A 87 -11.27 8.91 1.82
CA GLY A 87 -10.98 9.30 0.44
C GLY A 87 -9.52 9.71 0.22
N GLY A 88 -8.64 9.41 1.16
CA GLY A 88 -7.21 9.57 1.00
C GLY A 88 -6.57 8.36 0.31
N ILE A 89 -5.45 8.61 -0.36
CA ILE A 89 -4.66 7.60 -1.05
C ILE A 89 -3.28 7.52 -0.39
N TRP A 90 -2.97 6.38 0.14
CA TRP A 90 -1.69 6.06 0.74
C TRP A 90 -0.83 5.32 -0.27
N VAL A 91 0.41 5.73 -0.40
CA VAL A 91 1.34 5.19 -1.39
C VAL A 91 2.64 4.82 -0.70
N GLY A 92 2.95 3.54 -0.71
CA GLY A 92 4.25 3.02 -0.26
C GLY A 92 5.22 2.95 -1.42
N THR A 93 6.42 3.46 -1.22
CA THR A 93 7.47 3.53 -2.24
C THR A 93 8.65 2.64 -1.89
N LEU A 94 9.52 2.38 -2.86
CA LEU A 94 10.71 1.55 -2.63
C LEU A 94 11.75 2.26 -1.74
N TRP A 95 11.92 3.58 -1.89
CA TRP A 95 13.01 4.32 -1.26
C TRP A 95 12.60 5.58 -0.49
N GLN A 96 11.40 6.11 -0.72
CA GLN A 96 10.93 7.35 -0.09
C GLN A 96 9.98 7.13 1.09
N GLY A 97 9.77 5.86 1.50
CA GLY A 97 8.83 5.54 2.57
C GLY A 97 7.38 5.63 2.10
N ILE A 98 6.55 6.31 2.88
CA ILE A 98 5.11 6.41 2.65
C ILE A 98 4.69 7.85 2.31
N CYS A 99 3.81 7.99 1.34
CA CYS A 99 3.20 9.26 0.93
C CYS A 99 1.68 9.19 1.09
N TYR A 100 1.07 10.30 1.40
CA TYR A 100 -0.38 10.45 1.52
C TYR A 100 -0.89 11.55 0.59
N TYR A 101 -1.86 11.21 -0.21
CA TYR A 101 -2.59 12.14 -1.07
C TYR A 101 -4.03 12.28 -0.60
N ASN A 102 -4.48 13.51 -0.42
CA ASN A 102 -5.90 13.79 -0.19
C ASN A 102 -6.37 14.74 -1.29
N PRO A 103 -7.40 14.38 -2.09
CA PRO A 103 -7.93 15.22 -3.16
C PRO A 103 -8.34 16.62 -2.72
N SER A 104 -8.80 16.78 -1.48
CA SER A 104 -9.15 18.08 -0.91
C SER A 104 -7.94 18.94 -0.56
N MET A 105 -6.76 18.36 -0.47
CA MET A 105 -5.50 19.05 -0.16
C MET A 105 -4.62 19.31 -1.40
N TYR A 106 -4.93 18.70 -2.53
CA TYR A 106 -4.21 18.80 -3.81
C TYR A 106 -2.70 18.49 -3.74
N LYS A 107 -2.23 17.81 -2.68
CA LYS A 107 -0.81 17.53 -2.47
C LYS A 107 -0.62 16.18 -1.78
N PHE A 108 0.38 15.42 -2.25
CA PHE A 108 0.93 14.33 -1.46
C PHE A 108 1.73 14.91 -0.28
N LYS A 109 1.49 14.37 0.89
CA LYS A 109 2.30 14.62 2.07
C LYS A 109 3.25 13.43 2.24
N LEU A 110 4.54 13.70 2.23
CA LEU A 110 5.53 12.70 2.64
C LEU A 110 5.46 12.54 4.16
N ILE A 111 5.23 11.32 4.60
CA ILE A 111 5.26 10.97 6.01
C ILE A 111 6.64 10.40 6.30
N GLN A 112 7.52 11.31 6.66
CA GLN A 112 8.83 11.00 7.23
C GLN A 112 8.73 11.33 8.71
N THR A 113 9.24 10.49 9.56
CA THR A 113 9.34 10.86 10.97
C THR A 113 10.38 11.96 11.11
N VAL A 114 9.89 13.14 11.43
CA VAL A 114 10.70 14.25 11.87
C VAL A 114 10.65 14.27 13.39
N GLN A 115 11.79 14.50 14.01
CA GLN A 115 12.04 14.59 15.45
C GLN A 115 12.31 13.27 16.17
N ASN A 116 13.53 12.77 16.02
CA ASN A 116 14.26 11.90 16.98
C ASN A 116 13.71 10.51 17.33
N LYS A 117 12.68 9.97 16.68
CA LYS A 117 12.24 8.60 16.98
C LYS A 117 11.74 7.87 15.72
N THR A 118 12.41 6.80 15.44
CA THR A 118 12.03 5.65 14.57
C THR A 118 11.49 6.02 13.19
N MET A 119 12.35 5.95 12.21
CA MET A 119 12.12 6.46 10.87
C MET A 119 11.71 5.36 9.91
N ILE A 120 10.70 5.62 9.07
CA ILE A 120 10.45 4.86 7.84
C ILE A 120 11.31 5.44 6.69
N THR A 121 12.35 6.18 7.01
CA THR A 121 13.27 6.74 6.03
C THR A 121 14.18 5.64 5.48
N ASN A 122 14.32 5.62 4.17
CA ASN A 122 15.13 4.64 3.42
C ASN A 122 14.65 3.18 3.54
N GLU A 123 13.37 2.96 3.87
CA GLU A 123 12.77 1.65 3.96
C GLU A 123 11.82 1.36 2.81
N SER A 124 11.84 0.12 2.36
CA SER A 124 10.84 -0.35 1.43
C SER A 124 9.54 -0.65 2.17
N VAL A 125 8.50 0.09 1.83
CA VAL A 125 7.13 -0.16 2.30
C VAL A 125 6.48 -1.17 1.36
N ARG A 126 6.09 -2.32 1.89
CA ARG A 126 5.59 -3.46 1.12
C ARG A 126 4.07 -3.57 1.11
N CYS A 127 3.43 -3.19 2.19
CA CYS A 127 1.97 -3.25 2.33
C CYS A 127 1.46 -2.21 3.31
N LEU A 128 0.20 -1.85 3.15
CA LEU A 128 -0.54 -0.90 3.99
C LEU A 128 -1.91 -1.47 4.32
N LEU A 129 -2.41 -1.17 5.52
CA LEU A 129 -3.75 -1.54 5.96
C LEU A 129 -4.24 -0.51 6.99
N GLU A 130 -5.47 -0.03 6.85
CA GLU A 130 -6.12 0.76 7.89
C GLU A 130 -6.59 -0.17 9.03
N ASP A 131 -6.19 0.17 10.26
CA ASP A 131 -6.65 -0.54 11.46
C ASP A 131 -8.02 0.00 11.90
N GLU A 132 -8.71 -0.73 12.77
CA GLU A 132 -10.05 -0.37 13.26
C GLU A 132 -10.11 0.98 14.01
N ASP A 133 -9.00 1.39 14.58
CA ASP A 133 -8.84 2.67 15.29
C ASP A 133 -8.47 3.85 14.36
N GLY A 134 -8.45 3.63 13.03
CA GLY A 134 -8.06 4.63 12.04
C GLY A 134 -6.55 4.87 11.95
N THR A 135 -5.74 4.07 12.62
CA THR A 135 -4.30 4.06 12.41
C THR A 135 -3.93 3.26 11.16
N ILE A 136 -2.77 3.51 10.58
CA ILE A 136 -2.29 2.81 9.40
C ILE A 136 -1.19 1.82 9.80
N LEU A 137 -1.42 0.55 9.55
CA LEU A 137 -0.42 -0.49 9.65
C LEU A 137 0.45 -0.48 8.38
N ILE A 138 1.75 -0.54 8.57
CA ILE A 138 2.76 -0.37 7.52
C ILE A 138 3.73 -1.54 7.59
N GLY A 139 3.69 -2.42 6.60
CA GLY A 139 4.65 -3.52 6.47
C GLY A 139 5.94 -3.04 5.79
N THR A 140 7.07 -3.27 6.44
CA THR A 140 8.39 -2.83 5.99
C THR A 140 9.37 -3.99 5.86
N THR A 141 10.48 -3.74 5.15
CA THR A 141 11.53 -4.76 4.95
C THR A 141 12.50 -4.89 6.12
N ALA A 142 12.76 -3.85 6.90
CA ALA A 142 13.73 -3.92 7.98
C ALA A 142 13.13 -3.76 9.37
N TYR A 143 12.01 -3.06 9.50
CA TYR A 143 11.41 -2.79 10.80
C TYR A 143 10.17 -3.65 11.08
N GLY A 144 9.84 -4.60 10.18
CA GLY A 144 8.67 -5.44 10.31
C GLY A 144 7.37 -4.64 10.15
N LEU A 145 6.47 -4.77 11.12
CA LEU A 145 5.18 -4.09 11.12
C LEU A 145 5.24 -2.80 11.97
N MET A 146 4.98 -1.69 11.30
CA MET A 146 4.91 -0.35 11.90
C MET A 146 3.45 0.12 11.98
N ARG A 147 3.19 1.09 12.81
CA ARG A 147 1.89 1.78 12.96
C ARG A 147 2.10 3.28 12.86
N TYR A 148 1.30 3.93 12.04
CA TYR A 148 1.22 5.38 11.92
C TYR A 148 -0.12 5.87 12.44
N SER A 149 -0.12 6.88 13.31
CA SER A 149 -1.32 7.56 13.78
C SER A 149 -1.53 8.86 13.01
N PRO A 150 -2.55 8.96 12.14
CA PRO A 150 -2.80 10.19 11.39
C PRO A 150 -3.15 11.39 12.28
N SER A 151 -3.75 11.15 13.44
CA SER A 151 -4.16 12.21 14.39
C SER A 151 -3.00 12.85 15.13
N THR A 152 -1.95 12.08 15.46
CA THR A 152 -0.78 12.57 16.20
C THR A 152 0.45 12.75 15.31
N GLY A 153 0.48 12.12 14.13
CA GLY A 153 1.65 12.04 13.26
C GLY A 153 2.73 11.09 13.77
N GLU A 154 2.45 10.32 14.81
CA GLU A 154 3.43 9.41 15.40
C GLU A 154 3.55 8.10 14.63
N VAL A 155 4.79 7.60 14.55
CA VAL A 155 5.10 6.26 14.04
C VAL A 155 5.69 5.43 15.18
N SER A 156 5.20 4.20 15.32
CA SER A 156 5.67 3.25 16.32
C SER A 156 5.76 1.84 15.72
N ARG A 157 6.48 0.95 16.39
CA ARG A 157 6.44 -0.48 16.02
C ARG A 157 5.14 -1.09 16.51
N ALA A 158 4.42 -1.75 15.59
CA ALA A 158 3.27 -2.56 15.93
C ALA A 158 3.73 -3.98 16.25
N PHE A 159 3.13 -4.60 17.28
CA PHE A 159 3.37 -6.01 17.63
C PHE A 159 4.85 -6.37 17.78
N LYS A 160 5.61 -5.53 18.47
CA LYS A 160 7.07 -5.60 18.63
C LYS A 160 7.58 -6.97 19.10
N ASP A 161 6.85 -7.62 19.98
CA ASP A 161 7.25 -8.92 20.56
C ASP A 161 6.87 -10.11 19.64
N ILE A 162 6.08 -9.87 18.61
CA ILE A 162 5.51 -10.90 17.75
C ILE A 162 6.22 -10.93 16.39
N LEU A 163 6.55 -9.76 15.84
CA LEU A 163 7.04 -9.58 14.47
C LEU A 163 8.39 -8.85 14.44
N SER A 164 9.19 -8.96 15.49
CA SER A 164 10.49 -8.29 15.55
C SER A 164 11.46 -8.90 14.53
N GLY A 165 11.89 -8.07 13.57
CA GLY A 165 12.91 -8.44 12.59
C GLY A 165 12.42 -9.17 11.34
N ASP A 166 11.13 -9.44 11.22
CA ASP A 166 10.57 -10.09 10.03
C ASP A 166 10.19 -9.09 8.94
N LEU A 167 10.59 -9.39 7.70
CA LEU A 167 10.08 -8.66 6.54
C LEU A 167 8.57 -8.89 6.41
N CYS A 168 7.79 -7.86 6.63
CA CYS A 168 6.34 -7.89 6.47
C CYS A 168 5.98 -7.61 4.99
N LEU A 169 5.45 -8.61 4.31
CA LEU A 169 5.13 -8.54 2.88
C LEU A 169 3.68 -8.21 2.58
N THR A 170 2.77 -8.69 3.42
CA THR A 170 1.33 -8.52 3.20
C THR A 170 0.57 -8.46 4.51
N LEU A 171 -0.53 -7.72 4.48
CA LEU A 171 -1.48 -7.56 5.58
C LEU A 171 -2.89 -7.82 5.06
N TYR A 172 -3.70 -8.46 5.87
CA TYR A 172 -5.11 -8.66 5.58
C TYR A 172 -5.92 -8.73 6.86
N ARG A 173 -7.07 -8.05 6.90
CA ARG A 173 -8.03 -8.17 8.00
C ARG A 173 -9.26 -8.92 7.51
N ASP A 174 -9.54 -10.03 8.16
CA ASP A 174 -10.67 -10.86 7.78
C ASP A 174 -12.01 -10.35 8.36
N SER A 175 -13.11 -10.97 7.94
CA SER A 175 -14.47 -10.64 8.40
C SER A 175 -14.69 -10.82 9.90
N LYS A 176 -13.82 -11.57 10.58
CA LYS A 176 -13.81 -11.74 12.03
C LYS A 176 -12.88 -10.77 12.74
N LYS A 177 -12.39 -9.74 12.01
CA LYS A 177 -11.49 -8.70 12.49
C LYS A 177 -10.09 -9.19 12.91
N ARG A 178 -9.70 -10.40 12.52
CA ARG A 178 -8.36 -10.93 12.78
C ARG A 178 -7.37 -10.35 11.78
N LEU A 179 -6.20 -9.97 12.26
CA LEU A 179 -5.10 -9.48 11.42
C LEU A 179 -4.23 -10.65 10.96
N TRP A 180 -4.12 -10.82 9.66
CA TRP A 180 -3.21 -11.78 9.03
C TRP A 180 -1.98 -11.04 8.50
N VAL A 181 -0.81 -11.55 8.85
CA VAL A 181 0.48 -10.96 8.49
C VAL A 181 1.32 -12.00 7.77
N GLY A 182 1.64 -11.75 6.51
CA GLY A 182 2.55 -12.58 5.74
C GLY A 182 3.98 -12.02 5.79
N THR A 183 4.94 -12.91 6.03
CA THR A 183 6.37 -12.59 6.13
C THR A 183 7.19 -13.26 5.02
N TYR A 184 8.42 -12.80 4.80
CA TYR A 184 9.26 -13.35 3.72
C TYR A 184 9.77 -14.77 4.00
N LEU A 185 10.25 -15.04 5.22
CA LEU A 185 10.90 -16.31 5.54
C LEU A 185 10.13 -17.17 6.55
N ASN A 186 9.29 -16.56 7.40
CA ASN A 186 8.68 -17.21 8.55
C ASN A 186 7.20 -17.57 8.34
N GLY A 187 6.74 -17.60 7.07
CA GLY A 187 5.37 -17.94 6.74
C GLY A 187 4.41 -16.79 7.06
N PHE A 188 3.31 -17.09 7.75
CA PHE A 188 2.34 -16.07 8.14
C PHE A 188 1.81 -16.31 9.56
N CYS A 189 1.28 -15.26 10.16
CA CYS A 189 0.61 -15.35 11.45
C CYS A 189 -0.78 -14.71 11.41
N CYS A 190 -1.63 -15.19 12.31
CA CYS A 190 -2.95 -14.64 12.58
C CYS A 190 -2.97 -14.06 13.99
N ILE A 191 -3.32 -12.80 14.10
CA ILE A 191 -3.43 -12.06 15.36
C ILE A 191 -4.92 -11.82 15.63
N ASP A 192 -5.39 -12.34 16.77
CA ASP A 192 -6.76 -12.23 17.24
C ASP A 192 -6.74 -11.65 18.68
N GLY A 193 -6.88 -10.34 18.77
CA GLY A 193 -6.68 -9.61 20.01
C GLY A 193 -5.25 -9.80 20.57
N LYS A 194 -5.15 -10.49 21.70
CA LYS A 194 -3.85 -10.86 22.33
C LYS A 194 -3.32 -12.22 21.90
N ASN A 195 -4.12 -13.00 21.19
CA ASN A 195 -3.74 -14.35 20.77
C ASN A 195 -3.05 -14.30 19.41
N VAL A 196 -1.91 -14.99 19.29
CA VAL A 196 -1.15 -15.10 18.03
C VAL A 196 -0.95 -16.55 17.67
N ARG A 197 -1.26 -16.88 16.42
CA ARG A 197 -1.00 -18.21 15.85
C ARG A 197 -0.07 -18.06 14.66
N TYR A 198 1.01 -18.83 14.66
CA TYR A 198 1.99 -18.86 13.57
C TYR A 198 1.72 -20.06 12.67
N TYR A 199 1.86 -19.84 11.37
CA TYR A 199 1.75 -20.84 10.32
C TYR A 199 3.03 -20.81 9.51
N ASN A 200 3.99 -21.63 9.90
CA ASN A 200 5.29 -21.76 9.25
C ASN A 200 5.45 -23.17 8.66
N LYS A 201 6.51 -23.38 7.88
CA LYS A 201 6.78 -24.64 7.16
C LYS A 201 6.85 -25.89 8.07
N GLN A 202 7.06 -25.71 9.38
CA GLN A 202 7.13 -26.80 10.35
C GLN A 202 5.76 -27.23 10.89
N LEU A 203 4.72 -26.41 10.68
CA LEU A 203 3.35 -26.69 11.16
C LEU A 203 2.41 -27.21 10.05
N VAL A 204 2.91 -27.40 8.84
CA VAL A 204 2.13 -27.83 7.65
C VAL A 204 2.53 -29.24 7.22
N ASN A 205 3.03 -30.06 8.13
CA ASN A 205 3.20 -31.53 7.93
C ASN A 205 2.11 -32.30 8.64
#